data_21440bfe50363aea1edb8b49a121c3ef
#
_entry.id   21440bfe50363aea1edb8b49a121c3ef
#
_cell.length_a   1.000
_cell.length_b   1.000
_cell.length_c   1.000
_cell.angle_alpha   90.00
_cell.angle_beta   90.00
_cell.angle_gamma   90.00
#
_symmetry.space_group_name_H-M   'P 1'
#
loop_
_entity.id
_entity.type
_entity.pdbx_description
1 polymer ?
#
loop_
_entity_poly.entity_id
_entity_poly.type
_entity_poly.pdbx_seq_one_letter_code
_entity_poly.pdbx_strand_id
1 'polypeptide(L)' 'YYNRGNLMAISGELPAAYDDYTRAIELDPELGEAYYNRGLVQIYMKDTRKGCMDLSKAGELGIAAAYDLLKEFHIAEH' A
#
# COMPACT_ATOMS: atom_id res chain seq x y z
N TYR A 1 7.96 -12.40 1.85
CA TYR A 1 8.10 -10.95 1.98
C TYR A 1 6.75 -10.28 2.21
N TYR A 2 5.72 -10.69 1.47
CA TYR A 2 4.41 -10.07 1.61
C TYR A 2 3.83 -10.26 3.01
N ASN A 3 3.79 -11.48 3.50
CA ASN A 3 3.21 -11.78 4.81
C ASN A 3 4.01 -11.14 5.94
N ARG A 4 5.31 -11.12 5.80
CA ARG A 4 6.17 -10.50 6.81
C ARG A 4 5.93 -9.00 6.88
N GLY A 5 5.82 -8.35 5.71
CA GLY A 5 5.54 -6.93 5.67
C GLY A 5 4.22 -6.57 6.33
N ASN A 6 3.19 -7.39 6.07
CA ASN A 6 1.88 -7.17 6.67
C ASN A 6 1.94 -7.24 8.19
N LEU A 7 2.66 -8.22 8.73
CA LEU A 7 2.82 -8.37 10.17
C LEU A 7 3.58 -7.19 10.77
N MET A 8 4.62 -6.73 10.08
CA MET A 8 5.40 -5.59 10.54
C MET A 8 4.59 -4.29 10.56
N ALA A 9 3.70 -4.11 9.58
CA ALA A 9 2.83 -2.94 9.57
C ALA A 9 1.90 -2.94 10.77
N ILE A 10 1.38 -4.10 11.15
CA ILE A 10 0.53 -4.23 12.32
C ILE A 10 1.29 -3.92 13.59
N SER A 11 2.56 -4.30 13.66
CA SER A 11 3.39 -4.08 14.86
C SER A 11 4.00 -2.67 14.91
N GLY A 12 3.80 -1.85 13.88
CA GLY A 12 4.31 -0.49 13.85
C GLY A 12 5.69 -0.34 13.24
N GLU A 13 6.26 -1.40 12.68
CA GLU A 13 7.57 -1.33 12.04
C GLU A 13 7.41 -0.94 10.56
N LEU A 14 6.96 0.29 10.34
CA LEU A 14 6.58 0.75 9.01
C LEU A 14 7.70 0.77 7.98
N PRO A 15 8.92 1.26 8.29
CA PRO A 15 9.98 1.25 7.28
C PRO A 15 10.35 -0.17 6.83
N ALA A 16 10.38 -1.13 7.75
CA ALA A 16 10.67 -2.52 7.41
C ALA A 16 9.55 -3.12 6.57
N ALA A 17 8.30 -2.79 6.91
CA ALA A 17 7.16 -3.25 6.12
C ALA A 17 7.20 -2.68 4.70
N TYR A 18 7.55 -1.41 4.56
CA TYR A 18 7.71 -0.80 3.25
C TYR A 18 8.73 -1.56 2.40
N ASP A 19 9.88 -1.88 3.00
CA ASP A 19 10.92 -2.60 2.29
C ASP A 19 10.47 -3.99 1.87
N ASP A 20 9.75 -4.69 2.74
CA ASP A 20 9.27 -6.04 2.43
C ASP A 20 8.23 -6.01 1.31
N TYR A 21 7.31 -5.04 1.33
CA TYR A 21 6.34 -4.92 0.24
C TYR A 21 7.00 -4.52 -1.07
N THR A 22 8.01 -3.64 -1.00
CA THR A 22 8.77 -3.25 -2.17
C THR A 22 9.47 -4.46 -2.79
N ARG A 23 10.04 -5.33 -1.95
CA ARG A 23 10.69 -6.53 -2.42
C ARG A 23 9.68 -7.48 -3.07
N ALA A 24 8.49 -7.61 -2.47
CA ALA A 24 7.45 -8.45 -3.05
C ALA A 24 7.04 -7.93 -4.43
N ILE A 25 6.95 -6.62 -4.60
CA ILE A 25 6.61 -6.03 -5.89
C ILE A 25 7.71 -6.25 -6.92
N GLU A 26 8.98 -6.18 -6.50
CA GLU A 26 10.09 -6.46 -7.39
C GLU A 26 10.05 -7.89 -7.92
N LEU A 27 9.62 -8.83 -7.07
CA LEU A 27 9.52 -10.24 -7.44
C LEU A 27 8.27 -10.53 -8.28
N ASP A 28 7.19 -9.77 -8.04
CA ASP A 28 5.94 -9.93 -8.77
C ASP A 28 5.31 -8.56 -8.98
N PRO A 29 5.62 -7.88 -10.10
CA PRO A 29 5.11 -6.53 -10.36
C PRO A 29 3.59 -6.45 -10.53
N GLU A 30 2.90 -7.59 -10.61
CA GLU A 30 1.45 -7.61 -10.76
C GLU A 30 0.74 -8.01 -9.45
N LEU A 31 1.48 -8.04 -8.34
CA LEU A 31 0.90 -8.38 -7.04
C LEU A 31 0.19 -7.17 -6.47
N GLY A 32 -1.09 -7.02 -6.82
CA GLY A 32 -1.89 -5.87 -6.41
C GLY A 32 -1.98 -5.70 -4.90
N GLU A 33 -2.07 -6.82 -4.17
CA GLU A 33 -2.16 -6.77 -2.71
C GLU A 33 -0.91 -6.14 -2.08
N ALA A 34 0.26 -6.37 -2.66
CA ALA A 34 1.49 -5.75 -2.16
C ALA A 34 1.46 -4.23 -2.37
N TYR A 35 0.95 -3.77 -3.52
CA TYR A 35 0.77 -2.34 -3.74
C TYR A 35 -0.25 -1.76 -2.76
N TYR A 36 -1.34 -2.48 -2.53
CA TYR A 36 -2.37 -2.03 -1.59
C TYR A 36 -1.77 -1.84 -0.20
N ASN A 37 -1.07 -2.84 0.30
CA ASN A 37 -0.49 -2.77 1.63
C ASN A 37 0.65 -1.76 1.72
N ARG A 38 1.49 -1.65 0.68
CA ARG A 38 2.54 -0.64 0.66
C ARG A 38 1.94 0.76 0.66
N GLY A 39 0.83 0.94 -0.05
CA GLY A 39 0.11 2.21 -0.03
C GLY A 39 -0.35 2.58 1.37
N LEU A 40 -0.92 1.62 2.10
CA LEU A 40 -1.34 1.84 3.48
C LEU A 40 -0.16 2.19 4.38
N VAL A 41 0.95 1.48 4.22
CA VAL A 41 2.16 1.76 5.01
C VAL A 41 2.63 3.19 4.77
N GLN A 42 2.65 3.63 3.52
CA GLN A 42 3.06 4.99 3.20
C GLN A 42 2.14 6.03 3.80
N ILE A 43 0.83 5.76 3.82
CA ILE A 43 -0.14 6.66 4.45
C ILE A 43 0.12 6.74 5.95
N TYR A 44 0.40 5.61 6.60
CA TYR A 44 0.75 5.61 8.02
C TYR A 44 2.06 6.36 8.27
N MET A 45 2.97 6.39 7.30
CA MET A 45 4.21 7.15 7.39
C MET A 45 4.01 8.62 7.00
N LYS A 46 2.75 9.03 6.81
CA LYS A 46 2.35 10.40 6.46
C LYS A 46 2.79 10.81 5.05
N ASP A 47 3.01 9.83 4.17
CA ASP A 47 3.30 10.07 2.76
C ASP A 47 2.06 9.70 1.95
N THR A 48 1.01 10.48 2.12
CA THR A 48 -0.30 10.19 1.53
C THR A 48 -0.24 10.17 0.02
N ARG A 49 0.54 11.07 -0.59
CA ARG A 49 0.65 11.12 -2.05
C ARG A 49 1.15 9.81 -2.64
N LYS A 50 2.27 9.30 -2.12
CA LYS A 50 2.83 8.04 -2.60
C LYS A 50 1.93 6.87 -2.26
N GLY A 51 1.30 6.92 -1.08
CA GLY A 51 0.34 5.89 -0.69
C GLY A 51 -0.82 5.81 -1.66
N CYS A 52 -1.37 6.96 -2.05
CA CYS A 52 -2.46 6.99 -3.03
C CYS A 52 -2.03 6.48 -4.39
N MET A 53 -0.79 6.76 -4.81
CA MET A 53 -0.27 6.22 -6.06
C MET A 53 -0.23 4.70 -6.04
N ASP A 54 0.23 4.10 -4.94
CA ASP A 54 0.25 2.65 -4.81
C ASP A 54 -1.16 2.07 -4.74
N LEU A 55 -2.08 2.75 -4.06
CA LEU A 55 -3.47 2.32 -4.01
C LEU A 55 -4.10 2.36 -5.40
N SER A 56 -3.80 3.38 -6.19
CA SER A 56 -4.29 3.46 -7.56
C SER A 56 -3.78 2.29 -8.38
N LYS A 57 -2.50 1.96 -8.24
CA LYS A 57 -1.92 0.81 -8.94
C LYS A 57 -2.57 -0.49 -8.48
N ALA A 58 -2.81 -0.63 -7.18
CA ALA A 58 -3.49 -1.81 -6.65
C ALA A 58 -4.88 -1.96 -7.25
N GLY A 59 -5.61 -0.86 -7.36
CA GLY A 59 -6.94 -0.87 -7.97
C GLY A 59 -6.88 -1.34 -9.42
N GLU A 60 -5.89 -0.85 -10.19
CA GLU A 60 -5.70 -1.28 -11.56
C GLU A 60 -5.41 -2.78 -11.66
N LEU A 61 -4.79 -3.34 -10.64
CA LEU A 61 -4.46 -4.76 -10.58
C LEU A 61 -5.59 -5.62 -9.99
N GLY A 62 -6.74 -5.01 -9.74
CA GLY A 62 -7.93 -5.76 -9.34
C GLY A 62 -8.31 -5.69 -7.86
N ILE A 63 -7.64 -4.87 -7.07
CA ILE A 63 -7.95 -4.75 -5.64
C ILE A 63 -9.02 -3.66 -5.47
N ALA A 64 -10.27 -4.08 -5.45
CA ALA A 64 -11.40 -3.14 -5.38
C ALA A 64 -11.36 -2.27 -4.13
N ALA A 65 -10.89 -2.82 -3.00
CA ALA A 65 -10.80 -2.07 -1.76
C ALA A 65 -9.91 -0.84 -1.89
N ALA A 66 -8.94 -0.87 -2.81
CA ALA A 66 -8.06 0.27 -3.03
C ALA A 66 -8.82 1.48 -3.54
N TYR A 67 -9.80 1.26 -4.41
CA TYR A 67 -10.61 2.37 -4.92
C TYR A 67 -11.48 2.98 -3.83
N ASP A 68 -11.98 2.16 -2.92
CA ASP A 68 -12.77 2.65 -1.80
C ASP A 68 -11.94 3.56 -0.90
N LEU A 69 -10.70 3.16 -0.62
CA LEU A 69 -9.80 3.99 0.18
C LEU A 69 -9.43 5.27 -0.56
N LEU A 70 -9.19 5.19 -1.87
CA LEU A 70 -8.87 6.38 -2.65
C LEU A 70 -9.99 7.41 -2.60
N LYS A 71 -11.23 6.96 -2.63
CA LYS A 71 -12.38 7.86 -2.53
C LYS A 71 -12.36 8.61 -1.21
N GLU A 72 -12.04 7.94 -0.11
CA GLU A 72 -12.00 8.57 1.21
C GLU A 72 -10.93 9.64 1.26
N PHE A 73 -9.74 9.35 0.76
CA PHE A 73 -8.64 10.31 0.77
C PHE A 73 -8.89 11.47 -0.19
N HIS A 74 -9.51 11.18 -1.33
CA HIS A 74 -9.83 12.23 -2.29
C HIS A 74 -10.83 13.23 -1.70
N ILE A 75 -11.85 12.71 -1.02
CA ILE A 75 -12.84 13.55 -0.36
C ILE A 75 -12.21 14.37 0.76
N ALA A 76 -11.28 13.77 1.49
CA ALA A 76 -10.62 14.44 2.61
C ALA A 76 -9.73 15.60 2.16
N GLU A 77 -9.30 15.60 0.90
CA GLU A 77 -8.46 16.67 0.36
C GLU A 77 -9.26 17.88 -0.09
N HIS A 78 -10.58 17.76 -0.13
CA HIS A 78 -11.46 18.87 -0.46
C HIS A 78 -11.93 19.57 0.80
#